data_f064bd0491728aafbabf1078537e2399
#
_entry.id   f064bd0491728aafbabf1078537e2399
#
_cell.length_a   1.000
_cell.length_b   1.000
_cell.length_c   1.000
_cell.angle_alpha   90.00
_cell.angle_beta   90.00
_cell.angle_gamma   90.00
#
_symmetry.space_group_name_H-M   'P 1'
#
loop_
_entity.id
_entity.type
_entity.pdbx_description
1 polymer ?
#
loop_
_entity_poly.entity_id
_entity_poly.type
_entity_poly.pdbx_seq_one_letter_code
_entity_poly.pdbx_strand_id
1 'polypeptide(L)'
;MTKSLVIALAQLNAHLGNVAGNIDRLVTARAKAAKNGAAVIVTPEMYLSGYPCDDLVLRDDFMGEIAAGIAQLAEITSDAGPAIIVGAPHAENGHIFNSVFVLDAGQIIARRDKVNLPNYGVFDDKRNFTAGALPGPVMLRGIKFGLPICEDIWQADVAECLQESGADILLVVNASPFDSTKPERRMSTAVARTVETGLPLIYVNMVGGQDELVYDGASFALNANGSLASHLPSFGEAVLSIQLSVTAGHMHLAGPVTAPDEDLAALYRGVMLGLRDYVHKNGFSGVVLGLSGGCLLYTSPSPRDATLSRMPSSA
;
A
#
# COMPACT_ATOMS: atom_id res chain seq x y z
N MET A 1 22.24 4.57 -25.00
CA MET A 1 22.23 3.46 -24.04
C MET A 1 20.82 3.37 -23.47
N THR A 2 20.21 2.21 -23.49
CA THR A 2 18.88 1.99 -22.87
C THR A 2 19.07 2.01 -21.35
N LYS A 3 18.47 2.99 -20.68
CA LYS A 3 18.47 3.04 -19.21
C LYS A 3 17.39 2.11 -18.72
N SER A 4 17.70 1.21 -17.82
CA SER A 4 16.79 0.20 -17.30
C SER A 4 16.85 0.17 -15.78
N LEU A 5 15.71 0.09 -15.11
CA LEU A 5 15.58 0.03 -13.67
C LEU A 5 14.53 -1.00 -13.29
N VAL A 6 14.78 -1.82 -12.28
CA VAL A 6 13.80 -2.75 -11.72
C VAL A 6 13.26 -2.17 -10.42
N ILE A 7 11.94 -2.03 -10.32
CA ILE A 7 11.22 -1.53 -9.15
C ILE A 7 10.39 -2.67 -8.57
N ALA A 8 10.62 -3.00 -7.30
CA ALA A 8 9.82 -4.00 -6.59
C ALA A 8 8.66 -3.32 -5.88
N LEU A 9 7.45 -3.79 -6.13
CA LEU A 9 6.24 -3.38 -5.41
C LEU A 9 6.04 -4.35 -4.24
N ALA A 10 6.09 -3.82 -3.02
CA ALA A 10 5.90 -4.56 -1.79
C ALA A 10 4.45 -4.38 -1.30
N GLN A 11 3.51 -5.07 -1.94
CA GLN A 11 2.13 -5.16 -1.49
C GLN A 11 2.07 -6.05 -0.24
N LEU A 12 2.25 -5.44 0.93
CA LEU A 12 2.40 -6.13 2.21
C LEU A 12 1.24 -5.81 3.15
N ASN A 13 0.95 -6.76 4.04
CA ASN A 13 -0.06 -6.65 5.08
C ASN A 13 0.58 -6.09 6.36
N ALA A 14 0.61 -4.78 6.49
CA ALA A 14 1.12 -4.13 7.70
C ALA A 14 0.26 -4.46 8.93
N HIS A 15 0.89 -4.60 10.08
CA HIS A 15 0.22 -4.76 11.36
C HIS A 15 0.26 -3.41 12.10
N LEU A 16 -0.91 -2.86 12.37
CA LEU A 16 -1.05 -1.59 13.09
C LEU A 16 -0.32 -1.64 14.44
N GLY A 17 0.51 -0.62 14.71
CA GLY A 17 1.26 -0.49 15.96
C GLY A 17 2.46 -1.43 16.11
N ASN A 18 2.69 -2.37 15.20
CA ASN A 18 3.83 -3.29 15.27
C ASN A 18 4.98 -2.84 14.35
N VAL A 19 5.63 -1.73 14.72
CA VAL A 19 6.70 -1.11 13.92
C VAL A 19 7.83 -2.08 13.65
N ALA A 20 8.33 -2.78 14.69
CA ALA A 20 9.42 -3.74 14.56
C ALA A 20 9.08 -4.89 13.59
N GLY A 21 7.88 -5.48 13.72
CA GLY A 21 7.42 -6.54 12.83
C GLY A 21 7.24 -6.08 11.38
N ASN A 22 6.79 -4.84 11.16
CA ASN A 22 6.68 -4.25 9.83
C ASN A 22 8.06 -3.99 9.20
N ILE A 23 9.06 -3.58 10.00
CA ILE A 23 10.47 -3.48 9.57
C ILE A 23 11.00 -4.85 9.12
N ASP A 24 10.86 -5.89 9.93
CA ASP A 24 11.37 -7.23 9.63
C ASP A 24 10.76 -7.80 8.33
N ARG A 25 9.46 -7.57 8.11
CA ARG A 25 8.78 -7.94 6.86
C ARG A 25 9.33 -7.17 5.67
N LEU A 26 9.55 -5.86 5.80
CA LEU A 26 10.12 -5.05 4.72
C LEU A 26 11.57 -5.46 4.40
N VAL A 27 12.39 -5.73 5.41
CA VAL A 27 13.77 -6.20 5.23
C VAL A 27 13.79 -7.54 4.50
N THR A 28 12.90 -8.47 4.87
CA THR A 28 12.73 -9.75 4.18
C THR A 28 12.29 -9.56 2.73
N ALA A 29 11.32 -8.69 2.49
CA ALA A 29 10.84 -8.35 1.14
C ALA A 29 11.95 -7.70 0.29
N ARG A 30 12.72 -6.77 0.89
CA ARG A 30 13.87 -6.11 0.24
C ARG A 30 14.95 -7.11 -0.17
N ALA A 31 15.28 -8.06 0.70
CA ALA A 31 16.24 -9.11 0.38
C ALA A 31 15.77 -10.01 -0.79
N LYS A 32 14.47 -10.32 -0.86
CA LYS A 32 13.86 -11.02 -2.00
C LYS A 32 13.91 -10.17 -3.27
N ALA A 33 13.59 -8.88 -3.18
CA ALA A 33 13.64 -7.94 -4.29
C ALA A 33 15.06 -7.78 -4.84
N ALA A 34 16.08 -7.69 -3.97
CA ALA A 34 17.49 -7.62 -4.36
C ALA A 34 17.93 -8.83 -5.19
N LYS A 35 17.53 -10.05 -4.79
CA LYS A 35 17.81 -11.30 -5.55
C LYS A 35 17.21 -11.28 -6.96
N ASN A 36 16.12 -10.54 -7.15
CA ASN A 36 15.45 -10.35 -8.43
C ASN A 36 15.95 -9.10 -9.20
N GLY A 37 17.06 -8.50 -8.76
CA GLY A 37 17.71 -7.37 -9.43
C GLY A 37 17.00 -6.03 -9.22
N ALA A 38 16.11 -5.90 -8.24
CA ALA A 38 15.47 -4.63 -7.95
C ALA A 38 16.49 -3.60 -7.45
N ALA A 39 16.37 -2.38 -7.95
CA ALA A 39 17.15 -1.22 -7.50
C ALA A 39 16.36 -0.35 -6.50
N VAL A 40 15.05 -0.50 -6.46
CA VAL A 40 14.13 0.22 -5.57
C VAL A 40 13.06 -0.75 -5.10
N ILE A 41 12.69 -0.67 -3.81
CA ILE A 41 11.49 -1.33 -3.26
C ILE A 41 10.56 -0.25 -2.71
N VAL A 42 9.26 -0.43 -2.93
CA VAL A 42 8.21 0.54 -2.55
C VAL A 42 7.16 -0.13 -1.71
N THR A 43 6.81 0.46 -0.58
CA THR A 43 5.72 0.01 0.29
C THR A 43 4.45 0.84 0.09
N PRO A 44 3.30 0.39 0.61
CA PRO A 44 2.08 1.19 0.71
C PRO A 44 2.24 2.44 1.59
N GLU A 45 1.22 3.31 1.56
CA GLU A 45 1.00 4.43 2.48
C GLU A 45 1.00 3.94 3.93
N MET A 46 1.64 4.72 4.84
CA MET A 46 1.66 4.45 6.29
C MET A 46 2.07 3.02 6.67
N TYR A 47 2.84 2.35 5.80
CA TYR A 47 3.22 0.94 5.98
C TYR A 47 3.90 0.68 7.33
N LEU A 48 4.78 1.60 7.76
CA LEU A 48 5.60 1.37 8.95
C LEU A 48 4.76 1.36 10.24
N SER A 49 3.77 2.25 10.34
CA SER A 49 2.81 2.31 11.45
C SER A 49 1.68 1.31 11.35
N GLY A 50 1.34 0.87 10.12
CA GLY A 50 0.02 0.37 9.77
C GLY A 50 -0.98 1.51 9.55
N TYR A 51 -2.13 1.22 8.94
CA TYR A 51 -3.18 2.21 8.65
C TYR A 51 -4.58 1.58 8.84
N PRO A 52 -5.55 2.32 9.41
CA PRO A 52 -5.44 3.67 9.98
C PRO A 52 -4.78 3.64 11.35
N CYS A 53 -3.92 4.61 11.65
CA CYS A 53 -3.22 4.67 12.93
C CYS A 53 -3.91 5.59 13.96
N ASP A 54 -4.99 6.24 13.57
CA ASP A 54 -5.87 7.03 14.43
C ASP A 54 -5.10 7.85 15.51
N ASP A 55 -5.47 7.71 16.78
CA ASP A 55 -4.87 8.42 17.88
C ASP A 55 -3.48 7.90 18.31
N LEU A 56 -2.99 6.79 17.73
CA LEU A 56 -1.63 6.31 18.02
C LEU A 56 -0.57 7.35 17.64
N VAL A 57 -0.80 8.14 16.58
CA VAL A 57 0.13 9.19 16.15
C VAL A 57 0.26 10.36 17.15
N LEU A 58 -0.65 10.47 18.10
CA LEU A 58 -0.59 11.47 19.17
C LEU A 58 0.31 11.04 20.35
N ARG A 59 0.80 9.81 20.33
CA ARG A 59 1.66 9.26 21.39
C ARG A 59 3.13 9.49 21.05
N ASP A 60 3.85 10.18 21.89
CA ASP A 60 5.27 10.49 21.69
C ASP A 60 6.14 9.23 21.63
N ASP A 61 5.83 8.20 22.43
CA ASP A 61 6.55 6.92 22.43
C ASP A 61 6.39 6.21 21.08
N PHE A 62 5.19 6.16 20.54
CA PHE A 62 4.91 5.55 19.22
C PHE A 62 5.59 6.32 18.07
N MET A 63 5.51 7.64 18.08
CA MET A 63 6.18 8.48 17.07
C MET A 63 7.71 8.39 17.18
N GLY A 64 8.24 8.22 18.38
CA GLY A 64 9.66 7.95 18.62
C GLY A 64 10.09 6.60 18.03
N GLU A 65 9.28 5.55 18.19
CA GLU A 65 9.51 4.24 17.60
C GLU A 65 9.51 4.28 16.06
N ILE A 66 8.55 5.01 15.46
CA ILE A 66 8.51 5.26 14.01
C ILE A 66 9.78 5.96 13.53
N ALA A 67 10.21 7.04 14.20
CA ALA A 67 11.41 7.79 13.81
C ALA A 67 12.67 6.90 13.88
N ALA A 68 12.80 6.10 14.94
CA ALA A 68 13.90 5.13 15.09
C ALA A 68 13.84 4.06 13.97
N GLY A 69 12.65 3.57 13.64
CA GLY A 69 12.44 2.62 12.55
C GLY A 69 12.84 3.15 11.17
N ILE A 70 12.53 4.40 10.87
CA ILE A 70 12.99 5.08 9.63
C ILE A 70 14.51 5.18 9.61
N ALA A 71 15.15 5.56 10.71
CA ALA A 71 16.61 5.64 10.81
C ALA A 71 17.25 4.25 10.61
N GLN A 72 16.69 3.21 11.23
CA GLN A 72 17.14 1.83 11.04
C GLN A 72 17.02 1.38 9.59
N LEU A 73 15.89 1.65 8.93
CA LEU A 73 15.69 1.31 7.52
C LEU A 73 16.65 2.09 6.61
N ALA A 74 16.94 3.35 6.92
CA ALA A 74 17.95 4.13 6.19
C ALA A 74 19.32 3.46 6.30
N GLU A 75 19.78 3.10 7.49
CA GLU A 75 21.06 2.44 7.71
C GLU A 75 21.18 1.12 6.93
N ILE A 76 20.11 0.34 6.86
CA ILE A 76 20.06 -0.90 6.08
C ILE A 76 20.36 -0.68 4.59
N THR A 77 20.08 0.51 4.05
CA THR A 77 20.37 0.84 2.64
C THR A 77 21.85 1.15 2.36
N SER A 78 22.71 1.17 3.37
CA SER A 78 24.18 1.37 3.22
C SER A 78 24.87 0.19 2.51
N ASP A 79 24.20 -0.94 2.37
CA ASP A 79 24.68 -2.17 1.71
C ASP A 79 24.71 -2.09 0.17
N ALA A 80 24.42 -0.94 -0.43
CA ALA A 80 24.29 -0.72 -1.87
C ALA A 80 23.18 -1.57 -2.55
N GLY A 81 22.29 -2.17 -1.79
CA GLY A 81 21.12 -2.89 -2.28
C GLY A 81 19.99 -1.97 -2.75
N PRO A 82 18.75 -2.46 -2.88
CA PRO A 82 17.60 -1.64 -3.27
C PRO A 82 17.39 -0.46 -2.32
N ALA A 83 17.21 0.74 -2.88
CA ALA A 83 16.69 1.88 -2.14
C ALA A 83 15.27 1.58 -1.63
N ILE A 84 14.86 2.19 -0.53
CA ILE A 84 13.54 1.96 0.08
C ILE A 84 12.69 3.23 -0.06
N ILE A 85 11.47 3.08 -0.56
CA ILE A 85 10.42 4.10 -0.49
C ILE A 85 9.34 3.57 0.46
N VAL A 86 9.18 4.24 1.63
CA VAL A 86 8.32 3.74 2.71
C VAL A 86 7.39 4.80 3.23
N GLY A 87 6.10 4.45 3.37
CA GLY A 87 5.08 5.29 4.02
C GLY A 87 5.13 5.19 5.53
N ALA A 88 5.11 6.34 6.21
CA ALA A 88 5.08 6.43 7.68
C ALA A 88 4.59 7.81 8.15
N PRO A 89 4.02 7.93 9.36
CA PRO A 89 3.75 9.22 9.96
C PRO A 89 5.04 9.94 10.36
N HIS A 90 5.02 11.26 10.34
CA HIS A 90 6.14 12.10 10.74
C HIS A 90 5.68 13.28 11.60
N ALA A 91 6.36 13.51 12.72
CA ALA A 91 6.12 14.67 13.58
C ALA A 91 7.23 15.71 13.39
N GLU A 92 6.84 16.95 13.11
CA GLU A 92 7.76 18.07 12.96
C GLU A 92 7.11 19.38 13.38
N ASN A 93 7.78 20.17 14.22
CA ASN A 93 7.33 21.50 14.66
C ASN A 93 5.90 21.53 15.25
N GLY A 94 5.50 20.49 15.97
CA GLY A 94 4.17 20.36 16.56
C GLY A 94 3.06 19.94 15.58
N HIS A 95 3.41 19.59 14.36
CA HIS A 95 2.52 19.04 13.33
C HIS A 95 2.82 17.57 13.09
N ILE A 96 1.79 16.81 12.68
CA ILE A 96 1.93 15.42 12.27
C ILE A 96 1.54 15.32 10.80
N PHE A 97 2.35 14.61 10.02
CA PHE A 97 2.18 14.43 8.59
C PHE A 97 2.05 12.96 8.24
N ASN A 98 1.22 12.65 7.26
CA ASN A 98 1.25 11.39 6.54
C ASN A 98 2.33 11.52 5.46
N SER A 99 3.42 10.78 5.58
CA SER A 99 4.63 11.01 4.79
C SER A 99 5.10 9.76 4.05
N VAL A 100 5.83 9.97 2.97
CA VAL A 100 6.64 8.97 2.31
C VAL A 100 8.12 9.37 2.39
N PHE A 101 8.96 8.43 2.81
CA PHE A 101 10.40 8.59 2.92
C PHE A 101 11.11 7.86 1.80
N VAL A 102 12.16 8.45 1.28
CA VAL A 102 13.08 7.83 0.32
C VAL A 102 14.42 7.63 1.00
N LEU A 103 14.81 6.36 1.15
CA LEU A 103 15.99 5.94 1.88
C LEU A 103 16.97 5.29 0.91
N ASP A 104 18.19 5.79 0.86
CA ASP A 104 19.25 5.25 -0.02
C ASP A 104 20.64 5.55 0.56
N ALA A 105 21.58 4.65 0.34
CA ALA A 105 22.99 4.80 0.73
C ALA A 105 23.20 5.17 2.21
N GLY A 106 22.38 4.61 3.11
CA GLY A 106 22.45 4.85 4.55
C GLY A 106 21.78 6.16 5.01
N GLN A 107 21.05 6.86 4.14
CA GLN A 107 20.49 8.17 4.43
C GLN A 107 19.01 8.30 4.05
N ILE A 108 18.32 9.22 4.72
CA ILE A 108 17.02 9.73 4.29
C ILE A 108 17.30 10.81 3.25
N ILE A 109 17.11 10.49 1.97
CA ILE A 109 17.44 11.43 0.87
C ILE A 109 16.29 12.37 0.53
N ALA A 110 15.05 12.00 0.89
CA ALA A 110 13.88 12.85 0.74
C ALA A 110 12.73 12.40 1.64
N ARG A 111 11.84 13.35 1.95
CA ARG A 111 10.51 13.14 2.51
C ARG A 111 9.50 13.93 1.68
N ARG A 112 8.31 13.39 1.51
CA ARG A 112 7.15 14.06 0.93
C ARG A 112 5.95 13.82 1.83
N ASP A 113 5.18 14.85 2.08
CA ASP A 113 4.01 14.83 2.95
C ASP A 113 2.74 14.89 2.10
N LYS A 114 1.70 14.15 2.50
CA LYS A 114 0.40 14.11 1.83
C LYS A 114 -0.22 15.50 1.80
N VAL A 115 -0.63 15.93 0.62
CA VAL A 115 -1.21 17.27 0.39
C VAL A 115 -2.72 17.23 0.60
N ASN A 116 -3.40 16.30 -0.05
CA ASN A 116 -4.85 16.17 -0.01
C ASN A 116 -5.25 15.18 1.10
N LEU A 117 -5.81 15.70 2.19
CA LEU A 117 -6.25 14.91 3.34
C LEU A 117 -7.73 14.59 3.20
N PRO A 118 -8.13 13.30 2.98
CA PRO A 118 -9.53 12.91 2.92
C PRO A 118 -10.18 13.05 4.30
N ASN A 119 -11.45 13.51 4.31
CA ASN A 119 -12.26 13.62 5.52
C ASN A 119 -13.72 13.29 5.19
N TYR A 120 -13.92 12.10 4.64
CA TYR A 120 -15.22 11.59 4.21
C TYR A 120 -15.25 10.06 4.29
N GLY A 121 -16.46 9.47 4.43
CA GLY A 121 -16.63 8.02 4.54
C GLY A 121 -15.90 7.46 5.76
N VAL A 122 -14.90 6.62 5.50
CA VAL A 122 -14.07 5.98 6.53
C VAL A 122 -12.81 6.76 6.85
N PHE A 123 -12.57 7.89 6.19
CA PHE A 123 -11.36 8.69 6.37
C PHE A 123 -11.59 9.89 7.29
N ASP A 124 -10.67 10.08 8.23
CA ASP A 124 -10.62 11.24 9.14
C ASP A 124 -9.20 11.80 9.27
N ASP A 125 -8.49 11.88 8.13
CA ASP A 125 -7.08 12.29 8.11
C ASP A 125 -6.87 13.69 8.71
N LYS A 126 -7.83 14.63 8.49
CA LYS A 126 -7.74 16.02 8.99
C LYS A 126 -7.77 16.13 10.51
N ARG A 127 -8.21 15.10 11.21
CA ARG A 127 -8.23 15.07 12.67
C ARG A 127 -6.82 15.11 13.26
N ASN A 128 -5.89 14.38 12.66
CA ASN A 128 -4.56 14.16 13.21
C ASN A 128 -3.44 14.68 12.31
N PHE A 129 -3.68 14.78 10.99
CA PHE A 129 -2.63 15.15 10.05
C PHE A 129 -2.74 16.58 9.55
N THR A 130 -1.59 17.18 9.32
CA THR A 130 -1.45 18.47 8.64
C THR A 130 -1.16 18.23 7.16
N ALA A 131 -1.78 19.01 6.29
CA ALA A 131 -1.52 18.96 4.86
C ALA A 131 -0.09 19.42 4.54
N GLY A 132 0.57 18.65 3.67
CA GLY A 132 1.89 19.00 3.14
C GLY A 132 1.82 20.13 2.11
N ALA A 133 2.97 20.70 1.78
CA ALA A 133 3.11 21.60 0.65
C ALA A 133 3.13 20.81 -0.67
N LEU A 134 2.76 21.46 -1.79
CA LEU A 134 2.87 20.88 -3.13
C LEU A 134 4.31 20.40 -3.38
N PRO A 135 4.51 19.11 -3.74
CA PRO A 135 5.83 18.49 -3.77
C PRO A 135 6.52 18.64 -5.13
N GLY A 136 7.85 18.76 -5.10
CA GLY A 136 8.66 18.48 -6.29
C GLY A 136 9.07 16.99 -6.36
N PRO A 137 9.52 16.51 -7.54
CA PRO A 137 9.97 15.14 -7.70
C PRO A 137 11.27 14.85 -6.94
N VAL A 138 11.54 13.58 -6.67
CA VAL A 138 12.76 13.09 -6.02
C VAL A 138 13.63 12.36 -7.04
N MET A 139 14.89 12.76 -7.15
CA MET A 139 15.87 12.06 -7.97
C MET A 139 16.36 10.80 -7.25
N LEU A 140 16.09 9.64 -7.83
CA LEU A 140 16.55 8.35 -7.31
C LEU A 140 17.02 7.46 -8.45
N ARG A 141 18.23 6.92 -8.35
CA ARG A 141 18.82 6.04 -9.40
C ARG A 141 18.75 6.65 -10.81
N GLY A 142 18.75 7.98 -10.88
CA GLY A 142 18.73 8.77 -12.13
C GLY A 142 17.37 8.87 -12.80
N ILE A 143 16.27 8.61 -12.07
CA ILE A 143 14.87 8.84 -12.45
C ILE A 143 14.29 9.84 -11.46
N LYS A 144 13.47 10.77 -11.94
CA LYS A 144 12.76 11.74 -11.12
C LYS A 144 11.37 11.20 -10.79
N PHE A 145 11.21 10.67 -9.58
CA PHE A 145 9.95 10.14 -9.09
C PHE A 145 9.08 11.24 -8.52
N GLY A 146 7.88 11.44 -9.06
CA GLY A 146 6.78 12.08 -8.36
C GLY A 146 6.19 11.10 -7.36
N LEU A 147 6.00 11.51 -6.10
CA LEU A 147 5.55 10.65 -5.02
C LEU A 147 4.21 11.15 -4.42
N PRO A 148 3.08 11.07 -5.14
CA PRO A 148 1.77 11.36 -4.57
C PRO A 148 1.37 10.30 -3.56
N ILE A 149 0.63 10.68 -2.51
CA ILE A 149 0.15 9.78 -1.47
C ILE A 149 -1.37 9.68 -1.55
N CYS A 150 -1.86 8.53 -1.97
CA CYS A 150 -3.26 8.11 -1.97
C CYS A 150 -4.23 9.17 -2.53
N GLU A 151 -4.86 9.99 -1.67
CA GLU A 151 -5.81 11.03 -2.07
C GLU A 151 -5.24 12.06 -3.04
N ASP A 152 -3.92 12.25 -3.04
CA ASP A 152 -3.24 13.22 -3.90
C ASP A 152 -3.49 12.98 -5.41
N ILE A 153 -3.84 11.76 -5.82
CA ILE A 153 -4.15 11.50 -7.24
C ILE A 153 -5.63 11.66 -7.58
N TRP A 154 -6.52 11.78 -6.58
CA TRP A 154 -7.96 11.96 -6.84
C TRP A 154 -8.26 13.37 -7.32
N GLN A 155 -7.42 14.34 -6.97
CA GLN A 155 -7.40 15.68 -7.53
C GLN A 155 -6.26 15.80 -8.55
N ALA A 156 -6.35 16.75 -9.47
CA ALA A 156 -5.33 16.94 -10.52
C ALA A 156 -4.08 17.68 -10.02
N ASP A 157 -4.23 18.53 -9.02
CA ASP A 157 -3.27 19.54 -8.56
C ASP A 157 -1.87 18.99 -8.24
N VAL A 158 -1.78 17.90 -7.47
CA VAL A 158 -0.49 17.30 -7.09
C VAL A 158 0.20 16.64 -8.29
N ALA A 159 -0.57 15.92 -9.13
CA ALA A 159 -0.02 15.26 -10.30
C ALA A 159 0.46 16.27 -11.34
N GLU A 160 -0.28 17.35 -11.58
CA GLU A 160 0.10 18.46 -12.46
C GLU A 160 1.35 19.17 -11.94
N CYS A 161 1.40 19.51 -10.65
CA CYS A 161 2.57 20.15 -10.04
C CYS A 161 3.83 19.28 -10.18
N LEU A 162 3.72 17.97 -9.99
CA LEU A 162 4.84 17.04 -10.16
C LEU A 162 5.31 16.97 -11.62
N GLN A 163 4.38 16.95 -12.57
CA GLN A 163 4.67 16.94 -14.01
C GLN A 163 5.38 18.25 -14.43
N GLU A 164 4.83 19.39 -14.03
CA GLU A 164 5.40 20.71 -14.31
C GLU A 164 6.80 20.91 -13.68
N SER A 165 7.03 20.30 -12.51
CA SER A 165 8.32 20.26 -11.83
C SER A 165 9.29 19.25 -12.44
N GLY A 166 8.90 18.56 -13.51
CA GLY A 166 9.73 17.69 -14.33
C GLY A 166 9.90 16.29 -13.76
N ALA A 167 8.86 15.71 -13.12
CA ALA A 167 8.82 14.28 -12.82
C ALA A 167 8.89 13.44 -14.11
N ASP A 168 9.55 12.29 -14.03
CA ASP A 168 9.61 11.32 -15.12
C ASP A 168 8.52 10.25 -15.01
N ILE A 169 8.03 9.98 -13.79
CA ILE A 169 7.06 8.95 -13.45
C ILE A 169 6.33 9.32 -12.17
N LEU A 170 5.05 8.94 -12.06
CA LEU A 170 4.29 9.01 -10.81
C LEU A 170 4.36 7.65 -10.10
N LEU A 171 4.77 7.64 -8.83
CA LEU A 171 4.80 6.47 -8.00
C LEU A 171 3.92 6.75 -6.77
N VAL A 172 2.72 6.21 -6.78
CA VAL A 172 1.64 6.49 -5.84
C VAL A 172 1.62 5.43 -4.76
N VAL A 173 1.78 5.83 -3.50
CA VAL A 173 1.67 4.94 -2.34
C VAL A 173 0.29 5.07 -1.72
N ASN A 174 -0.37 3.95 -1.45
CA ASN A 174 -1.79 3.94 -1.08
C ASN A 174 -2.10 2.98 0.06
N ALA A 175 -3.10 3.36 0.87
CA ALA A 175 -3.87 2.49 1.75
C ALA A 175 -5.36 2.73 1.45
N SER A 176 -5.78 2.39 0.23
CA SER A 176 -7.13 2.61 -0.25
C SER A 176 -8.00 1.40 0.09
N PRO A 177 -9.02 1.53 0.98
CA PRO A 177 -9.88 0.43 1.36
C PRO A 177 -10.70 -0.10 0.19
N PHE A 178 -11.02 -1.38 0.28
CA PHE A 178 -11.85 -2.08 -0.69
C PHE A 178 -13.34 -1.78 -0.46
N ASP A 179 -14.04 -1.46 -1.53
CA ASP A 179 -15.47 -1.60 -1.70
C ASP A 179 -15.75 -2.13 -3.12
N SER A 180 -16.96 -2.55 -3.42
CA SER A 180 -17.31 -3.19 -4.69
C SER A 180 -17.10 -2.31 -5.94
N THR A 181 -17.00 -1.00 -5.78
CA THR A 181 -16.82 -0.02 -6.89
C THR A 181 -15.41 0.57 -6.92
N LYS A 182 -14.66 0.43 -5.84
CA LYS A 182 -13.37 1.11 -5.68
C LYS A 182 -12.30 0.68 -6.69
N PRO A 183 -12.18 -0.61 -7.08
CA PRO A 183 -11.18 -1.04 -8.06
C PRO A 183 -11.30 -0.31 -9.41
N GLU A 184 -12.53 -0.20 -9.95
CA GLU A 184 -12.78 0.54 -11.20
C GLU A 184 -12.50 2.03 -11.05
N ARG A 185 -12.93 2.64 -9.95
CA ARG A 185 -12.70 4.07 -9.67
C ARG A 185 -11.22 4.38 -9.54
N ARG A 186 -10.43 3.55 -8.84
CA ARG A 186 -8.96 3.68 -8.75
C ARG A 186 -8.31 3.65 -10.13
N MET A 187 -8.68 2.65 -10.92
CA MET A 187 -8.14 2.48 -12.28
C MET A 187 -8.49 3.69 -13.15
N SER A 188 -9.74 4.12 -13.16
CA SER A 188 -10.19 5.28 -13.93
C SER A 188 -9.47 6.56 -13.52
N THR A 189 -9.28 6.80 -12.21
CA THR A 189 -8.54 7.95 -11.68
C THR A 189 -7.08 7.90 -12.10
N ALA A 190 -6.42 6.74 -11.97
CA ALA A 190 -5.03 6.59 -12.37
C ALA A 190 -4.83 6.79 -13.87
N VAL A 191 -5.73 6.25 -14.71
CA VAL A 191 -5.72 6.47 -16.17
C VAL A 191 -5.88 7.98 -16.49
N ALA A 192 -6.81 8.67 -15.81
CA ALA A 192 -6.99 10.11 -16.00
C ALA A 192 -5.69 10.88 -15.69
N ARG A 193 -5.06 10.62 -14.54
CA ARG A 193 -3.77 11.27 -14.18
C ARG A 193 -2.66 10.94 -15.17
N THR A 194 -2.58 9.69 -15.62
CA THR A 194 -1.59 9.27 -16.62
C THR A 194 -1.76 10.00 -17.95
N VAL A 195 -3.00 10.12 -18.43
CA VAL A 195 -3.32 10.79 -19.70
C VAL A 195 -3.11 12.29 -19.61
N GLU A 196 -3.54 12.94 -18.51
CA GLU A 196 -3.40 14.38 -18.30
C GLU A 196 -1.94 14.82 -18.18
N THR A 197 -1.13 14.06 -17.45
CA THR A 197 0.28 14.39 -17.25
C THR A 197 1.21 13.87 -18.34
N GLY A 198 0.77 12.87 -19.12
CA GLY A 198 1.63 12.15 -20.06
C GLY A 198 2.72 11.31 -19.37
N LEU A 199 2.61 11.06 -18.05
CA LEU A 199 3.58 10.30 -17.29
C LEU A 199 3.09 8.85 -17.05
N PRO A 200 3.98 7.84 -17.10
CA PRO A 200 3.64 6.52 -16.60
C PRO A 200 3.39 6.57 -15.09
N LEU A 201 2.58 5.63 -14.58
CA LEU A 201 2.16 5.60 -13.19
C LEU A 201 2.31 4.20 -12.59
N ILE A 202 2.87 4.13 -11.39
CA ILE A 202 2.88 2.94 -10.54
C ILE A 202 2.00 3.21 -9.33
N TYR A 203 1.06 2.32 -9.04
CA TYR A 203 0.12 2.39 -7.92
C TYR A 203 0.40 1.23 -6.96
N VAL A 204 0.91 1.52 -5.76
CA VAL A 204 1.20 0.51 -4.74
C VAL A 204 0.16 0.63 -3.64
N ASN A 205 -0.65 -0.42 -3.46
CA ASN A 205 -1.73 -0.43 -2.47
C ASN A 205 -1.46 -1.42 -1.34
N MET A 206 -1.95 -1.09 -0.14
CA MET A 206 -1.95 -1.97 1.01
C MET A 206 -2.83 -3.19 0.75
N VAL A 207 -2.50 -4.32 1.38
CA VAL A 207 -3.34 -5.51 1.45
C VAL A 207 -3.53 -5.90 2.92
N GLY A 208 -4.69 -6.44 3.26
CA GLY A 208 -4.97 -6.96 4.61
C GLY A 208 -6.27 -6.43 5.19
N GLY A 209 -6.68 -7.02 6.32
CA GLY A 209 -7.77 -6.53 7.16
C GLY A 209 -7.22 -5.77 8.37
N GLN A 210 -7.84 -4.66 8.71
CA GLN A 210 -7.55 -3.89 9.91
C GLN A 210 -8.87 -3.29 10.44
N ASP A 211 -9.28 -3.73 11.63
CA ASP A 211 -10.57 -3.38 12.23
C ASP A 211 -11.73 -3.64 11.24
N GLU A 212 -12.54 -2.64 10.93
CA GLU A 212 -13.64 -2.73 9.96
C GLU A 212 -13.20 -2.56 8.49
N LEU A 213 -11.91 -2.29 8.23
CA LEU A 213 -11.41 -2.03 6.89
C LEU A 213 -10.72 -3.24 6.29
N VAL A 214 -10.91 -3.42 5.00
CA VAL A 214 -10.18 -4.40 4.19
C VAL A 214 -9.49 -3.68 3.05
N TYR A 215 -8.24 -4.02 2.83
CA TYR A 215 -7.43 -3.53 1.72
C TYR A 215 -7.17 -4.68 0.77
N ASP A 216 -7.53 -4.50 -0.49
CA ASP A 216 -7.47 -5.56 -1.50
C ASP A 216 -6.09 -5.72 -2.15
N GLY A 217 -5.16 -4.80 -1.92
CA GLY A 217 -3.93 -4.78 -2.70
C GLY A 217 -4.19 -4.38 -4.14
N ALA A 218 -4.14 -5.36 -5.06
CA ALA A 218 -4.36 -5.12 -6.48
C ALA A 218 -3.52 -3.94 -7.01
N SER A 219 -2.27 -3.84 -6.57
CA SER A 219 -1.33 -2.84 -7.06
C SER A 219 -1.12 -2.98 -8.57
N PHE A 220 -0.91 -1.88 -9.26
CA PHE A 220 -0.80 -1.92 -10.74
C PHE A 220 0.17 -0.86 -11.28
N ALA A 221 0.47 -0.95 -12.57
CA ALA A 221 1.23 0.05 -13.29
C ALA A 221 0.61 0.34 -14.65
N LEU A 222 0.69 1.61 -15.08
CA LEU A 222 0.20 2.11 -16.34
C LEU A 222 1.34 2.76 -17.12
N ASN A 223 1.40 2.53 -18.41
CA ASN A 223 2.23 3.30 -19.32
C ASN A 223 1.64 4.70 -19.57
N ALA A 224 2.43 5.63 -20.08
CA ALA A 224 2.02 7.02 -20.33
C ALA A 224 0.78 7.18 -21.24
N ASN A 225 0.46 6.17 -22.03
CA ASN A 225 -0.75 6.12 -22.86
C ASN A 225 -1.97 5.53 -22.14
N GLY A 226 -1.90 5.29 -20.83
CA GLY A 226 -2.96 4.69 -20.02
C GLY A 226 -3.07 3.16 -20.16
N SER A 227 -2.23 2.50 -20.95
CA SER A 227 -2.28 1.03 -21.08
C SER A 227 -1.74 0.34 -19.83
N LEU A 228 -2.39 -0.76 -19.42
CA LEU A 228 -1.97 -1.58 -18.28
C LEU A 228 -0.61 -2.23 -18.56
N ALA A 229 0.37 -1.97 -17.71
CA ALA A 229 1.72 -2.54 -17.78
C ALA A 229 1.94 -3.69 -16.80
N SER A 230 1.25 -3.65 -15.66
CA SER A 230 1.30 -4.69 -14.62
C SER A 230 0.07 -4.63 -13.73
N HIS A 231 -0.33 -5.78 -13.18
CA HIS A 231 -1.39 -5.87 -12.17
C HIS A 231 -1.08 -7.02 -11.21
N LEU A 232 -1.02 -6.71 -9.91
CA LEU A 232 -0.73 -7.68 -8.87
C LEU A 232 -2.00 -8.40 -8.40
N PRO A 233 -1.89 -9.59 -7.80
CA PRO A 233 -3.06 -10.31 -7.28
C PRO A 233 -3.76 -9.53 -6.17
N SER A 234 -5.09 -9.67 -6.09
CA SER A 234 -5.92 -9.11 -5.03
C SER A 234 -5.92 -10.00 -3.78
N PHE A 235 -6.17 -9.41 -2.61
CA PHE A 235 -6.39 -10.07 -1.31
C PHE A 235 -5.25 -11.00 -0.86
N GLY A 236 -4.02 -10.72 -1.30
CA GLY A 236 -2.83 -11.47 -0.92
C GLY A 236 -1.58 -10.61 -0.94
N GLU A 237 -0.62 -10.94 -0.07
CA GLU A 237 0.70 -10.31 -0.09
C GLU A 237 1.45 -10.67 -1.37
N ALA A 238 2.14 -9.70 -1.95
CA ALA A 238 2.98 -9.90 -3.12
C ALA A 238 4.20 -8.97 -3.09
N VAL A 239 5.34 -9.51 -3.49
CA VAL A 239 6.55 -8.72 -3.81
C VAL A 239 6.91 -9.05 -5.23
N LEU A 240 6.50 -8.20 -6.16
CA LEU A 240 6.67 -8.37 -7.59
C LEU A 240 7.45 -7.20 -8.20
N SER A 241 8.23 -7.49 -9.24
CA SER A 241 9.10 -6.52 -9.89
C SER A 241 8.50 -6.02 -11.18
N ILE A 242 8.58 -4.71 -11.40
CA ILE A 242 8.26 -4.02 -12.64
C ILE A 242 9.58 -3.59 -13.28
N GLN A 243 9.73 -3.90 -14.57
CA GLN A 243 10.82 -3.40 -15.38
C GLN A 243 10.46 -2.03 -15.94
N LEU A 244 11.28 -1.02 -15.61
CA LEU A 244 11.25 0.29 -16.25
C LEU A 244 12.38 0.34 -17.27
N SER A 245 12.07 0.74 -18.49
CA SER A 245 13.05 0.95 -19.55
C SER A 245 12.84 2.32 -20.21
N VAL A 246 13.93 2.97 -20.61
CA VAL A 246 13.88 4.23 -21.34
C VAL A 246 14.45 4.01 -22.74
N THR A 247 13.63 4.18 -23.76
CA THR A 247 14.01 4.02 -25.17
C THR A 247 13.61 5.27 -25.93
N ALA A 248 14.55 5.88 -26.62
CA ALA A 248 14.34 7.11 -27.39
C ALA A 248 13.67 8.26 -26.60
N GLY A 249 13.98 8.35 -25.30
CA GLY A 249 13.40 9.37 -24.40
C GLY A 249 12.02 9.01 -23.83
N HIS A 250 11.41 7.90 -24.27
CA HIS A 250 10.14 7.42 -23.75
C HIS A 250 10.34 6.35 -22.69
N MET A 251 9.64 6.50 -21.59
CA MET A 251 9.63 5.54 -20.49
C MET A 251 8.56 4.48 -20.73
N HIS A 252 8.93 3.22 -20.52
CA HIS A 252 8.04 2.07 -20.67
C HIS A 252 8.11 1.18 -19.44
N LEU A 253 6.96 0.78 -18.94
CA LEU A 253 6.80 -0.15 -17.82
C LEU A 253 6.32 -1.50 -18.34
N ALA A 254 6.83 -2.59 -17.77
CA ALA A 254 6.40 -3.95 -18.03
C ALA A 254 6.53 -4.80 -16.77
N GLY A 255 5.53 -5.62 -16.49
CA GLY A 255 5.51 -6.52 -15.34
C GLY A 255 4.48 -7.63 -15.49
N PRO A 256 4.35 -8.50 -14.47
CA PRO A 256 3.32 -9.54 -14.48
C PRO A 256 1.92 -8.92 -14.42
N VAL A 257 0.97 -9.56 -15.12
CA VAL A 257 -0.44 -9.17 -15.13
C VAL A 257 -1.27 -10.33 -14.61
N THR A 258 -1.89 -10.14 -13.44
CA THR A 258 -2.87 -11.06 -12.87
C THR A 258 -4.27 -10.55 -13.20
N ALA A 259 -5.16 -11.43 -13.66
CA ALA A 259 -6.54 -11.05 -13.87
C ALA A 259 -7.20 -10.63 -12.54
N PRO A 260 -8.04 -9.58 -12.53
CA PRO A 260 -8.81 -9.21 -11.35
C PRO A 260 -9.81 -10.32 -10.99
N ASP A 261 -10.19 -10.38 -9.72
CA ASP A 261 -11.27 -11.26 -9.28
C ASP A 261 -12.62 -10.76 -9.79
N GLU A 262 -13.54 -11.68 -10.06
CA GLU A 262 -14.94 -11.34 -10.32
C GLU A 262 -15.64 -10.79 -9.07
N ASP A 263 -16.66 -9.96 -9.22
CA ASP A 263 -17.30 -9.18 -8.16
C ASP A 263 -17.67 -10.00 -6.90
N LEU A 264 -18.35 -11.13 -7.08
CA LEU A 264 -18.76 -11.99 -5.95
C LEU A 264 -17.56 -12.69 -5.32
N ALA A 265 -16.58 -13.10 -6.12
CA ALA A 265 -15.34 -13.70 -5.63
C ALA A 265 -14.53 -12.67 -4.86
N ALA A 266 -14.45 -11.44 -5.34
CA ALA A 266 -13.77 -10.33 -4.67
C ALA A 266 -14.41 -10.03 -3.31
N LEU A 267 -15.75 -9.93 -3.23
CA LEU A 267 -16.48 -9.73 -1.98
C LEU A 267 -16.23 -10.86 -0.97
N TYR A 268 -16.31 -12.12 -1.42
CA TYR A 268 -16.06 -13.28 -0.57
C TYR A 268 -14.62 -13.28 -0.04
N ARG A 269 -13.63 -13.04 -0.90
CA ARG A 269 -12.21 -12.97 -0.50
C ARG A 269 -11.95 -11.80 0.45
N GLY A 270 -12.60 -10.66 0.24
CA GLY A 270 -12.53 -9.51 1.14
C GLY A 270 -13.02 -9.84 2.55
N VAL A 271 -14.21 -10.45 2.67
CA VAL A 271 -14.77 -10.86 3.97
C VAL A 271 -13.86 -11.89 4.66
N MET A 272 -13.35 -12.88 3.91
CA MET A 272 -12.44 -13.89 4.43
C MET A 272 -11.12 -13.28 4.92
N LEU A 273 -10.56 -12.32 4.18
CA LEU A 273 -9.33 -11.63 4.55
C LEU A 273 -9.53 -10.80 5.83
N GLY A 274 -10.62 -10.04 5.91
CA GLY A 274 -10.96 -9.23 7.08
C GLY A 274 -11.08 -10.08 8.34
N LEU A 275 -11.87 -11.16 8.29
CA LEU A 275 -12.05 -12.06 9.44
C LEU A 275 -10.73 -12.74 9.84
N ARG A 276 -9.99 -13.27 8.88
CA ARG A 276 -8.70 -13.93 9.14
C ARG A 276 -7.71 -13.01 9.83
N ASP A 277 -7.57 -11.81 9.30
CA ASP A 277 -6.60 -10.85 9.82
C ASP A 277 -7.02 -10.31 11.17
N TYR A 278 -8.33 -10.07 11.40
CA TYR A 278 -8.84 -9.69 12.71
C TYR A 278 -8.50 -10.74 13.78
N VAL A 279 -8.73 -12.02 13.47
CA VAL A 279 -8.40 -13.12 14.41
C VAL A 279 -6.89 -13.19 14.67
N HIS A 280 -6.08 -13.15 13.62
CA HIS A 280 -4.63 -13.33 13.73
C HIS A 280 -3.93 -12.12 14.36
N LYS A 281 -4.28 -10.90 13.92
CA LYS A 281 -3.65 -9.67 14.42
C LYS A 281 -3.96 -9.41 15.90
N ASN A 282 -5.13 -9.85 16.38
CA ASN A 282 -5.50 -9.74 17.80
C ASN A 282 -5.07 -10.95 18.64
N GLY A 283 -4.40 -11.94 18.06
CA GLY A 283 -3.90 -13.11 18.78
C GLY A 283 -4.98 -14.07 19.28
N PHE A 284 -6.17 -14.05 18.68
CA PHE A 284 -7.24 -14.98 19.04
C PHE A 284 -6.88 -16.40 18.59
N SER A 285 -7.10 -17.37 19.46
CA SER A 285 -6.82 -18.79 19.20
C SER A 285 -7.87 -19.45 18.29
N GLY A 286 -9.00 -18.81 18.05
CA GLY A 286 -10.10 -19.34 17.23
C GLY A 286 -11.34 -18.44 17.26
N VAL A 287 -12.39 -18.92 16.62
CA VAL A 287 -13.70 -18.26 16.56
C VAL A 287 -14.78 -19.15 17.17
N VAL A 288 -15.82 -18.53 17.71
CA VAL A 288 -17.03 -19.22 18.20
C VAL A 288 -18.19 -18.77 17.33
N LEU A 289 -18.94 -19.72 16.80
CA LEU A 289 -20.11 -19.48 15.97
C LEU A 289 -21.37 -19.93 16.69
N GLY A 290 -22.31 -19.01 16.86
CA GLY A 290 -23.67 -19.34 17.34
C GLY A 290 -24.54 -19.89 16.19
N LEU A 291 -24.92 -21.17 16.27
CA LEU A 291 -25.78 -21.80 15.27
C LEU A 291 -27.26 -21.66 15.71
N SER A 292 -28.02 -20.85 14.99
CA SER A 292 -29.44 -20.62 15.32
C SER A 292 -30.40 -21.71 14.81
N GLY A 293 -29.91 -22.71 14.06
CA GLY A 293 -30.73 -23.71 13.40
C GLY A 293 -31.46 -23.21 12.12
N GLY A 294 -31.14 -22.01 11.66
CA GLY A 294 -31.66 -21.48 10.38
C GLY A 294 -31.04 -22.13 9.16
N CYS A 295 -31.46 -21.69 7.97
CA CYS A 295 -31.06 -22.27 6.68
C CYS A 295 -29.56 -22.41 6.46
N LEU A 296 -28.75 -21.52 7.05
CA LEU A 296 -27.28 -21.53 6.90
C LEU A 296 -26.63 -22.80 7.49
N LEU A 297 -27.25 -23.44 8.48
CA LEU A 297 -26.73 -24.68 9.05
C LEU A 297 -26.69 -25.82 8.02
N TYR A 298 -27.62 -25.81 7.06
CA TYR A 298 -27.72 -26.84 6.01
C TYR A 298 -26.86 -26.49 4.78
N THR A 299 -26.55 -25.25 4.60
CA THR A 299 -25.83 -24.75 3.40
C THR A 299 -24.33 -24.55 3.62
N SER A 300 -23.87 -24.54 4.88
CA SER A 300 -22.46 -24.37 5.23
C SER A 300 -22.00 -25.47 6.20
N PRO A 301 -21.97 -26.75 5.77
CA PRO A 301 -21.56 -27.84 6.63
C PRO A 301 -20.09 -27.71 7.02
N SER A 302 -19.81 -27.75 8.33
CA SER A 302 -18.46 -27.85 8.88
C SER A 302 -18.08 -29.32 9.05
N PRO A 303 -16.80 -29.71 8.83
CA PRO A 303 -16.35 -31.07 9.16
C PRO A 303 -16.56 -31.47 10.63
N ARG A 304 -16.81 -30.51 11.52
CA ARG A 304 -17.10 -30.71 12.94
C ARG A 304 -18.60 -30.84 13.25
N ASP A 305 -19.48 -30.51 12.32
CA ASP A 305 -20.94 -30.51 12.54
C ASP A 305 -21.48 -31.93 12.84
N ALA A 306 -20.90 -32.94 12.20
CA ALA A 306 -21.26 -34.33 12.40
C ALA A 306 -20.98 -34.86 13.83
N THR A 307 -20.16 -34.17 14.62
CA THR A 307 -19.70 -34.61 15.93
C THR A 307 -20.18 -33.78 17.11
N LEU A 308 -20.65 -32.56 16.90
CA LEU A 308 -20.94 -31.62 17.98
C LEU A 308 -22.33 -31.00 17.98
N SER A 309 -23.09 -31.05 16.90
CA SER A 309 -24.46 -30.49 16.90
C SER A 309 -25.51 -31.53 17.31
N ARG A 310 -25.54 -31.84 18.58
CA ARG A 310 -26.78 -32.38 19.18
C ARG A 310 -27.70 -31.21 19.48
N MET A 311 -28.56 -30.88 18.53
CA MET A 311 -29.72 -30.05 18.86
C MET A 311 -30.56 -30.76 19.92
N PRO A 312 -30.97 -30.10 21.01
CA PRO A 312 -31.94 -30.69 21.90
C PRO A 312 -33.22 -30.99 21.12
N SER A 313 -33.58 -32.23 21.06
CA SER A 313 -34.87 -32.67 20.50
C SER A 313 -35.99 -32.33 21.47
N SER A 314 -36.31 -31.07 21.67
CA SER A 314 -37.51 -30.70 22.42
C SER A 314 -37.83 -29.22 22.32
N ALA A 315 -38.79 -28.93 21.72
CA ALA A 315 -40.14 -28.42 21.99
C ALA A 315 -40.61 -27.61 20.83
#